data_b472910af9c4795f2edcf5190b6cc4e1
#
_entry.id   b472910af9c4795f2edcf5190b6cc4e1
#
_cell.length_a   1.000
_cell.length_b   1.000
_cell.length_c   1.000
_cell.angle_alpha   90.00
_cell.angle_beta   90.00
_cell.angle_gamma   90.00
#
_symmetry.space_group_name_H-M   'P 1'
#
loop_
_entity.id
_entity.type
_entity.pdbx_description
1 polymer ?
#
loop_
_entity_poly.entity_id
_entity_poly.type
_entity_poly.pdbx_seq_one_letter_code
_entity_poly.pdbx_strand_id
1 'polypeptide(L)'
;MISRLKTLSTSLAILGFLSTAAVPQEFDYVGDNHSWSLSCNASGYVLKSQYPVTRFFEAGAASSVTREKETLYLGRSCDASSTTMGEGKWCWANGGFFAEFESHRVSFPRQEPICPGSGRDSLACGC
;
A
#
# COMPACT_ATOMS: atom_id res chain seq x y z
N MET A 1 70.29 -9.57 -35.40
CA MET A 1 68.87 -9.94 -35.55
C MET A 1 68.11 -9.46 -34.33
N ILE A 2 67.32 -8.42 -34.51
CA ILE A 2 66.56 -7.82 -33.39
C ILE A 2 65.13 -8.39 -33.48
N SER A 3 64.76 -9.25 -32.52
CA SER A 3 63.43 -9.81 -32.39
C SER A 3 62.53 -8.77 -31.70
N ARG A 4 61.52 -8.28 -32.41
CA ARG A 4 60.50 -7.37 -31.85
C ARG A 4 59.44 -8.20 -31.14
N LEU A 5 59.40 -8.16 -29.83
CA LEU A 5 58.26 -8.64 -29.05
C LEU A 5 57.09 -7.67 -29.22
N LYS A 6 55.98 -8.14 -29.80
CA LYS A 6 54.71 -7.43 -29.81
C LYS A 6 53.97 -7.77 -28.53
N THR A 7 53.84 -6.80 -27.64
CA THR A 7 52.94 -6.89 -26.46
C THR A 7 51.50 -6.69 -26.92
N LEU A 8 50.69 -7.78 -26.85
CA LEU A 8 49.23 -7.66 -26.95
C LEU A 8 48.67 -7.11 -25.62
N SER A 9 48.13 -5.92 -25.68
CA SER A 9 47.39 -5.34 -24.58
C SER A 9 45.95 -5.84 -24.68
N THR A 10 45.55 -6.72 -23.75
CA THR A 10 44.19 -7.23 -23.66
C THR A 10 43.40 -6.26 -22.75
N SER A 11 42.59 -5.40 -23.35
CA SER A 11 41.70 -4.53 -22.61
C SER A 11 40.48 -5.34 -22.13
N LEU A 12 40.42 -5.58 -20.84
CA LEU A 12 39.26 -6.23 -20.20
C LEU A 12 38.17 -5.17 -19.98
N ALA A 13 37.14 -5.19 -20.83
CA ALA A 13 35.97 -4.37 -20.66
C ALA A 13 35.08 -4.97 -19.56
N ILE A 14 35.05 -4.33 -18.39
CA ILE A 14 34.15 -4.68 -17.30
C ILE A 14 32.79 -4.05 -17.64
N LEU A 15 31.83 -4.87 -18.15
CA LEU A 15 30.44 -4.46 -18.21
C LEU A 15 29.86 -4.45 -16.81
N GLY A 16 29.75 -3.27 -16.22
CA GLY A 16 29.01 -3.07 -14.98
C GLY A 16 27.52 -3.25 -15.24
N PHE A 17 26.92 -4.32 -14.72
CA PHE A 17 25.47 -4.47 -14.65
C PHE A 17 24.93 -3.49 -13.61
N LEU A 18 24.37 -2.38 -14.07
CA LEU A 18 23.56 -1.51 -13.23
C LEU A 18 22.25 -2.23 -12.94
N SER A 19 22.16 -2.91 -11.80
CA SER A 19 20.91 -3.43 -11.29
C SER A 19 20.03 -2.26 -10.87
N THR A 20 19.11 -1.85 -11.72
CA THR A 20 18.07 -0.91 -11.33
C THR A 20 17.11 -1.63 -10.39
N ALA A 21 17.16 -1.31 -9.10
CA ALA A 21 16.17 -1.77 -8.15
C ALA A 21 14.80 -1.25 -8.60
N ALA A 22 13.84 -2.16 -8.88
CA ALA A 22 12.46 -1.77 -9.16
C ALA A 22 11.86 -1.16 -7.90
N VAL A 23 11.50 0.13 -7.96
CA VAL A 23 10.74 0.80 -6.90
C VAL A 23 9.33 0.21 -6.91
N PRO A 24 8.78 -0.28 -5.76
CA PRO A 24 7.40 -0.73 -5.68
C PRO A 24 6.47 0.39 -6.14
N GLN A 25 5.59 0.09 -7.09
CA GLN A 25 4.62 1.06 -7.56
C GLN A 25 3.50 1.16 -6.53
N GLU A 26 3.38 2.32 -5.90
CA GLU A 26 2.28 2.65 -4.99
C GLU A 26 1.24 3.46 -5.74
N PHE A 27 -0.03 3.16 -5.49
CA PHE A 27 -1.15 3.96 -5.98
C PHE A 27 -1.69 4.84 -4.86
N ASP A 28 -2.02 6.07 -5.23
CA ASP A 28 -2.61 7.03 -4.30
C ASP A 28 -4.13 6.92 -4.31
N TYR A 29 -4.70 6.89 -3.12
CA TYR A 29 -6.14 6.84 -2.87
C TYR A 29 -6.56 8.00 -1.98
N VAL A 30 -7.81 8.39 -2.09
CA VAL A 30 -8.40 9.42 -1.24
C VAL A 30 -9.59 8.84 -0.49
N GLY A 31 -9.53 8.87 0.82
CA GLY A 31 -10.60 8.42 1.70
C GLY A 31 -10.68 9.32 2.94
N ASP A 32 -11.89 9.68 3.37
CA ASP A 32 -12.13 10.58 4.51
C ASP A 32 -11.32 11.88 4.46
N ASN A 33 -11.19 12.50 3.29
CA ASN A 33 -10.38 13.70 3.06
C ASN A 33 -8.87 13.52 3.34
N HIS A 34 -8.38 12.30 3.37
CA HIS A 34 -6.97 11.99 3.54
C HIS A 34 -6.42 11.26 2.33
N SER A 35 -5.13 11.42 2.10
CA SER A 35 -4.40 10.70 1.06
C SER A 35 -3.79 9.43 1.63
N TRP A 36 -3.92 8.33 0.89
CA TRP A 36 -3.47 7.00 1.27
C TRP A 36 -2.66 6.38 0.16
N SER A 37 -1.59 5.70 0.50
CA SER A 37 -0.83 4.87 -0.44
C SER A 37 -1.26 3.42 -0.29
N LEU A 38 -1.55 2.75 -1.40
CA LEU A 38 -1.94 1.35 -1.42
C LEU A 38 -0.76 0.48 -1.87
N SER A 39 -0.49 -0.54 -1.10
CA SER A 39 0.37 -1.66 -1.45
C SER A 39 -0.36 -2.98 -1.20
N CYS A 40 0.20 -4.08 -1.69
CA CYS A 40 -0.39 -5.40 -1.54
C CYS A 40 0.61 -6.38 -0.95
N ASN A 41 0.09 -7.34 -0.20
CA ASN A 41 0.85 -8.50 0.27
C ASN A 41 0.03 -9.78 0.05
N ALA A 42 0.53 -10.92 0.50
CA ALA A 42 -0.16 -12.20 0.35
C ALA A 42 -1.52 -12.24 1.07
N SER A 43 -1.73 -11.42 2.09
CA SER A 43 -2.96 -11.39 2.90
C SER A 43 -4.03 -10.44 2.35
N GLY A 44 -3.68 -9.49 1.47
CA GLY A 44 -4.62 -8.54 0.89
C GLY A 44 -4.01 -7.17 0.63
N TYR A 45 -4.79 -6.13 0.86
CA TYR A 45 -4.40 -4.74 0.63
C TYR A 45 -3.90 -4.08 1.90
N VAL A 46 -2.94 -3.18 1.76
CA VAL A 46 -2.42 -2.34 2.84
C VAL A 46 -2.50 -0.88 2.40
N LEU A 47 -3.28 -0.09 3.10
CA LEU A 47 -3.41 1.35 2.88
C LEU A 47 -2.73 2.09 4.03
N LYS A 48 -1.80 2.97 3.69
CA LYS A 48 -1.11 3.82 4.67
C LYS A 48 -1.45 5.27 4.42
N SER A 49 -1.89 5.98 5.45
CA SER A 49 -2.10 7.42 5.34
C SER A 49 -0.77 8.12 5.10
N GLN A 50 -0.75 9.06 4.14
CA GLN A 50 0.46 9.85 3.85
C GLN A 50 0.77 10.85 4.95
N TYR A 51 -0.27 11.32 5.65
CA TYR A 51 -0.20 12.28 6.74
C TYR A 51 -0.93 11.75 7.98
N PRO A 52 -0.66 12.31 9.17
CA PRO A 52 -1.40 11.95 10.37
C PRO A 52 -2.89 12.20 10.22
N VAL A 53 -3.69 11.25 10.72
CA VAL A 53 -5.16 11.30 10.73
C VAL A 53 -5.61 11.57 12.16
N THR A 54 -6.52 12.53 12.32
CA THR A 54 -7.12 12.83 13.62
C THR A 54 -8.41 12.03 13.77
N ARG A 55 -8.50 11.24 14.85
CA ARG A 55 -9.69 10.45 15.20
C ARG A 55 -10.19 10.83 16.59
N PHE A 56 -11.50 10.97 16.69
CA PHE A 56 -12.19 11.17 17.96
C PHE A 56 -12.87 9.87 18.37
N PHE A 57 -12.59 9.40 19.56
CA PHE A 57 -13.21 8.21 20.12
C PHE A 57 -14.03 8.59 21.34
N GLU A 58 -15.30 8.18 21.34
CA GLU A 58 -16.20 8.33 22.46
C GLU A 58 -16.43 6.97 23.11
N ALA A 59 -16.09 6.84 24.39
CA ALA A 59 -16.28 5.63 25.18
C ALA A 59 -16.96 5.99 26.50
N GLY A 60 -18.32 5.98 26.52
CA GLY A 60 -19.10 6.38 27.68
C GLY A 60 -18.83 7.83 28.08
N ALA A 61 -18.40 8.06 29.33
CA ALA A 61 -18.06 9.40 29.85
C ALA A 61 -16.63 9.84 29.49
N ALA A 62 -15.83 8.97 28.86
CA ALA A 62 -14.46 9.25 28.41
C ALA A 62 -14.41 9.44 26.92
N SER A 63 -13.72 10.48 26.47
CA SER A 63 -13.39 10.70 25.07
C SER A 63 -11.88 10.78 24.89
N SER A 64 -11.38 10.31 23.77
CA SER A 64 -9.97 10.40 23.42
C SER A 64 -9.79 10.87 21.98
N VAL A 65 -8.65 11.49 21.71
CA VAL A 65 -8.28 11.95 20.37
C VAL A 65 -6.93 11.32 20.03
N THR A 66 -6.85 10.70 18.88
CA THR A 66 -5.59 10.25 18.31
C THR A 66 -5.23 11.09 17.09
N ARG A 67 -3.95 11.34 16.89
CA ARG A 67 -3.43 12.00 15.70
C ARG A 67 -2.12 11.32 15.30
N GLU A 68 -2.24 10.35 14.41
CA GLU A 68 -1.09 9.59 13.95
C GLU A 68 -1.31 9.07 12.53
N LYS A 69 -0.24 8.64 11.88
CA LYS A 69 -0.36 7.92 10.62
C LYS A 69 -1.04 6.58 10.87
N GLU A 70 -2.03 6.30 10.06
CA GLU A 70 -2.81 5.06 10.14
C GLU A 70 -2.41 4.07 9.07
N THR A 71 -2.53 2.79 9.40
CA THR A 71 -2.44 1.70 8.43
C THR A 71 -3.75 0.91 8.49
N LEU A 72 -4.37 0.73 7.33
CA LEU A 72 -5.53 -0.12 7.14
C LEU A 72 -5.11 -1.40 6.43
N TYR A 73 -5.48 -2.54 6.97
CA TYR A 73 -5.30 -3.85 6.36
C TYR A 73 -6.65 -4.37 5.91
N LEU A 74 -6.79 -4.64 4.61
CA LEU A 74 -8.02 -5.18 4.01
C LEU A 74 -7.73 -6.60 3.55
N GLY A 75 -8.20 -7.57 4.32
CA GLY A 75 -7.87 -8.97 4.12
C GLY A 75 -8.69 -9.64 3.00
N ARG A 76 -8.17 -10.75 2.49
CA ARG A 76 -8.84 -11.56 1.45
C ARG A 76 -10.13 -12.20 1.94
N SER A 77 -10.30 -12.36 3.24
CA SER A 77 -11.53 -12.88 3.87
C SER A 77 -12.53 -11.78 4.22
N CYS A 78 -12.36 -10.58 3.66
CA CYS A 78 -13.21 -9.41 3.89
C CYS A 78 -13.12 -8.84 5.32
N ASP A 79 -12.14 -9.28 6.09
CA ASP A 79 -11.76 -8.69 7.36
C ASP A 79 -10.95 -7.41 7.14
N ALA A 80 -11.03 -6.51 8.09
CA ALA A 80 -10.24 -5.29 8.12
C ALA A 80 -9.61 -5.11 9.49
N SER A 81 -8.47 -4.45 9.53
CA SER A 81 -7.88 -3.99 10.77
C SER A 81 -7.20 -2.64 10.58
N SER A 82 -7.14 -1.88 11.64
CA SER A 82 -6.54 -0.56 11.67
C SER A 82 -5.65 -0.42 12.89
N THR A 83 -4.54 0.30 12.74
CA THR A 83 -3.63 0.60 13.85
C THR A 83 -4.28 1.45 14.95
N THR A 84 -5.35 2.19 14.63
CA THR A 84 -6.03 3.09 15.58
C THR A 84 -7.45 2.67 15.91
N MET A 85 -8.16 2.02 15.00
CA MET A 85 -9.60 1.71 15.13
C MET A 85 -9.89 0.24 15.46
N GLY A 86 -8.87 -0.59 15.51
CA GLY A 86 -9.01 -2.01 15.80
C GLY A 86 -9.45 -2.84 14.61
N GLU A 87 -10.31 -3.82 14.83
CA GLU A 87 -10.77 -4.74 13.82
C GLU A 87 -12.14 -4.35 13.24
N GLY A 88 -12.39 -4.74 12.00
CA GLY A 88 -13.61 -4.46 11.28
C GLY A 88 -13.77 -5.33 10.06
N LYS A 89 -14.57 -4.86 9.12
CA LYS A 89 -14.85 -5.51 7.84
C LYS A 89 -14.73 -4.51 6.72
N TRP A 90 -14.50 -5.01 5.52
CA TRP A 90 -14.48 -4.18 4.32
C TRP A 90 -15.23 -4.85 3.18
N CYS A 91 -15.73 -4.04 2.26
CA CYS A 91 -16.32 -4.50 1.02
C CYS A 91 -16.21 -3.44 -0.08
N TRP A 92 -16.44 -3.86 -1.30
CA TRP A 92 -16.46 -2.96 -2.45
C TRP A 92 -17.75 -3.12 -3.26
N ALA A 93 -18.12 -2.04 -3.94
CA ALA A 93 -19.24 -1.97 -4.87
C ALA A 93 -18.90 -0.97 -5.99
N ASN A 94 -19.80 -0.78 -6.95
CA ASN A 94 -19.60 0.17 -8.05
C ASN A 94 -19.33 1.62 -7.59
N GLY A 95 -19.74 1.97 -6.39
CA GLY A 95 -19.53 3.29 -5.80
C GLY A 95 -18.20 3.45 -5.06
N GLY A 96 -17.33 2.44 -5.05
CA GLY A 96 -16.05 2.44 -4.34
C GLY A 96 -15.93 1.32 -3.33
N PHE A 97 -14.98 1.44 -2.42
CA PHE A 97 -14.80 0.49 -1.31
C PHE A 97 -14.74 1.23 0.02
N PHE A 98 -15.02 0.51 1.10
CA PHE A 98 -14.96 1.07 2.44
C PHE A 98 -14.60 0.00 3.48
N ALA A 99 -14.03 0.47 4.56
CA ALA A 99 -13.77 -0.33 5.76
C ALA A 99 -14.61 0.21 6.91
N GLU A 100 -15.28 -0.69 7.63
CA GLU A 100 -16.17 -0.35 8.74
C GLU A 100 -15.65 -0.96 10.03
N PHE A 101 -15.44 -0.10 11.01
CA PHE A 101 -14.98 -0.41 12.34
C PHE A 101 -16.10 -0.10 13.34
N GLU A 102 -15.94 -0.48 14.59
CA GLU A 102 -16.97 -0.24 15.63
C GLU A 102 -17.36 1.23 15.75
N SER A 103 -16.39 2.12 15.70
CA SER A 103 -16.59 3.56 15.91
C SER A 103 -16.48 4.43 14.64
N HIS A 104 -15.88 3.91 13.59
CA HIS A 104 -15.55 4.69 12.40
C HIS A 104 -15.73 3.88 11.12
N ARG A 105 -15.98 4.61 10.04
CA ARG A 105 -16.00 4.08 8.69
C ARG A 105 -15.06 4.91 7.81
N VAL A 106 -14.19 4.25 7.07
CA VAL A 106 -13.30 4.89 6.10
C VAL A 106 -13.79 4.52 4.71
N SER A 107 -14.16 5.51 3.92
CA SER A 107 -14.72 5.31 2.58
C SER A 107 -13.81 5.87 1.50
N PHE A 108 -13.67 5.11 0.43
CA PHE A 108 -12.90 5.46 -0.78
C PHE A 108 -13.84 5.49 -1.98
N PRO A 109 -14.59 6.60 -2.17
CA PRO A 109 -15.62 6.68 -3.19
C PRO A 109 -15.01 6.70 -4.60
N ARG A 110 -15.65 6.00 -5.53
CA ARG A 110 -15.28 5.91 -6.95
C ARG A 110 -13.86 5.38 -7.20
N GLN A 111 -13.34 4.58 -6.30
CA GLN A 111 -12.03 3.99 -6.39
C GLN A 111 -12.15 2.48 -6.20
N GLU A 112 -11.29 1.72 -6.87
CA GLU A 112 -11.17 0.27 -6.70
C GLU A 112 -9.81 -0.07 -6.11
N PRO A 113 -9.72 -1.00 -5.14
CA PRO A 113 -8.44 -1.45 -4.64
C PRO A 113 -7.80 -2.38 -5.69
N ILE A 114 -6.73 -1.91 -6.31
CA ILE A 114 -6.00 -2.64 -7.36
C ILE A 114 -4.56 -2.81 -6.92
N CYS A 115 -4.08 -4.06 -6.96
CA CYS A 115 -2.70 -4.35 -6.65
C CYS A 115 -1.77 -3.94 -7.80
N PRO A 116 -0.68 -3.19 -7.51
CA PRO A 116 0.31 -2.85 -8.52
C PRO A 116 0.89 -4.09 -9.19
N GLY A 117 0.86 -4.13 -10.53
CA GLY A 117 1.48 -5.18 -11.34
C GLY A 117 0.71 -6.50 -11.48
N SER A 118 -0.41 -6.69 -10.80
CA SER A 118 -1.19 -7.94 -10.83
C SER A 118 -2.52 -7.86 -11.57
N GLY A 119 -2.88 -6.69 -12.10
CA GLY A 119 -4.18 -6.48 -12.71
C GLY A 119 -5.30 -6.44 -11.68
N ARG A 120 -6.53 -6.66 -12.15
CA ARG A 120 -7.72 -6.64 -11.30
C ARG A 120 -7.76 -7.90 -10.43
N ASP A 121 -7.37 -7.76 -9.19
CA ASP A 121 -7.53 -8.82 -8.20
C ASP A 121 -9.00 -8.83 -7.76
N SER A 122 -9.77 -9.78 -8.27
CA SER A 122 -11.17 -9.95 -7.87
C SER A 122 -11.21 -10.60 -6.49
N LEU A 123 -10.98 -9.83 -5.44
CA LEU A 123 -11.29 -10.28 -4.10
C LEU A 123 -12.81 -10.41 -3.97
N ALA A 124 -13.27 -11.52 -3.43
CA ALA A 124 -14.68 -11.84 -3.27
C ALA A 124 -15.34 -11.03 -2.13
N CYS A 125 -15.03 -9.74 -2.02
CA CYS A 125 -15.51 -8.85 -0.97
C CYS A 125 -16.50 -7.82 -1.51
N GLY A 126 -17.42 -8.28 -2.35
CA GLY A 126 -18.52 -7.44 -2.82
C GLY A 126 -19.53 -7.13 -1.72
N CYS A 127 -19.98 -5.89 -1.64
CA CYS A 127 -21.11 -5.53 -0.80
C CYS A 127 -22.44 -6.06 -1.40
#